data_853415c056c98bce1387190799f35127
#
_entry.id   853415c056c98bce1387190799f35127
#
_cell.length_a   1.000
_cell.length_b   1.000
_cell.length_c   1.000
_cell.angle_alpha   90.00
_cell.angle_beta   90.00
_cell.angle_gamma   90.00
#
_symmetry.space_group_name_H-M   'P 1'
#
loop_
_entity.id
_entity.type
_entity.pdbx_description
1 polymer ?
#
loop_
_entity_poly.entity_id
_entity_poly.type
_entity_poly.pdbx_seq_one_letter_code
_entity_poly.pdbx_strand_id
1 'polypeptide(L)'
;MATPSLTLLFLFLYPAIVLAIASPAEKTGLDPCVCPQENQIRLHMYLHQFPAWPNVSNPNEVGAIASSQPIGFGTMYVHDWFLTIGPNPNETIVARAQGFHLQAGQTATSWYTSQIIVFQDDSR
;
A
#
# COMPACT_ATOMS: atom_id res chain seq x y z
N MET A 1 36.27 65.47 18.69
CA MET A 1 35.71 64.23 19.27
C MET A 1 34.97 63.53 18.15
N ALA A 2 35.54 62.46 17.61
CA ALA A 2 34.91 61.71 16.52
C ALA A 2 34.03 60.60 17.11
N THR A 3 32.74 60.66 16.85
CA THR A 3 31.80 59.63 17.25
C THR A 3 32.08 58.37 16.41
N PRO A 4 32.24 57.20 16.99
CA PRO A 4 32.38 55.97 16.22
C PRO A 4 31.10 55.74 15.41
N SER A 5 31.30 55.52 14.11
CA SER A 5 30.21 55.30 13.17
C SER A 5 29.42 54.06 13.57
N LEU A 6 28.12 54.21 13.68
CA LEU A 6 27.17 53.14 14.03
C LEU A 6 27.33 51.90 13.15
N THR A 7 27.84 52.11 11.95
CA THR A 7 28.13 51.05 10.95
C THR A 7 29.21 50.07 11.40
N LEU A 8 30.18 50.52 12.16
CA LEU A 8 31.26 49.67 12.70
C LEU A 8 30.72 48.74 13.81
N LEU A 9 29.76 49.17 14.56
CA LEU A 9 29.14 48.35 15.63
C LEU A 9 28.37 47.16 15.08
N PHE A 10 27.72 47.33 13.93
CA PHE A 10 26.99 46.21 13.28
C PHE A 10 27.92 45.16 12.68
N LEU A 11 29.10 45.55 12.22
CA LEU A 11 30.09 44.61 11.65
C LEU A 11 30.69 43.64 12.68
N PHE A 12 30.78 44.07 13.96
CA PHE A 12 31.27 43.19 15.02
C PHE A 12 30.19 42.34 15.70
N LEU A 13 28.91 42.73 15.61
CA LEU A 13 27.79 41.96 16.16
C LEU A 13 27.36 40.83 15.22
N TYR A 14 27.54 41.00 13.93
CA TYR A 14 27.09 40.00 12.93
C TYR A 14 27.78 38.63 13.04
N PRO A 15 29.13 38.53 13.24
CA PRO A 15 29.76 37.23 13.40
C PRO A 15 29.40 36.53 14.71
N ALA A 16 29.07 37.27 15.76
CA ALA A 16 28.69 36.70 17.06
C ALA A 16 27.28 36.05 16.98
N ILE A 17 26.36 36.65 16.21
CA ILE A 17 25.02 36.14 16.01
C ILE A 17 25.06 34.89 15.11
N VAL A 18 25.91 34.87 14.09
CA VAL A 18 26.08 33.71 13.19
C VAL A 18 26.70 32.52 13.92
N LEU A 19 27.61 32.74 14.85
CA LEU A 19 28.17 31.66 15.68
C LEU A 19 27.14 31.09 16.69
N ALA A 20 26.19 31.89 17.13
CA ALA A 20 25.15 31.43 18.09
C ALA A 20 24.05 30.55 17.43
N ILE A 21 23.91 30.65 16.09
CA ILE A 21 22.91 29.84 15.34
C ILE A 21 23.51 28.48 14.91
N ALA A 22 24.81 28.33 14.93
CA ALA A 22 25.49 27.08 14.67
C ALA A 22 25.60 26.22 15.95
N SER A 23 24.48 26.04 16.67
CA SER A 23 24.38 24.94 17.63
C SER A 23 24.53 23.64 16.85
N PRO A 24 25.45 22.75 17.24
CA PRO A 24 25.48 21.42 16.63
C PRO A 24 24.11 20.82 16.85
N ALA A 25 23.44 20.44 15.77
CA ALA A 25 22.20 19.71 15.84
C ALA A 25 22.44 18.53 16.81
N GLU A 26 21.81 18.60 17.97
CA GLU A 26 21.77 17.51 18.92
C GLU A 26 21.26 16.32 18.09
N LYS A 27 22.12 15.36 17.84
CA LYS A 27 21.71 14.08 17.27
C LYS A 27 20.75 13.49 18.28
N THR A 28 19.46 13.81 18.11
CA THR A 28 18.40 13.02 18.72
C THR A 28 18.68 11.61 18.23
N GLY A 29 19.22 10.80 19.11
CA GLY A 29 19.56 9.41 18.85
C GLY A 29 18.31 8.59 18.69
N LEU A 30 17.62 8.82 17.59
CA LEU A 30 16.81 7.79 16.99
C LEU A 30 17.84 6.86 16.34
N ASP A 31 18.23 5.83 17.09
CA ASP A 31 18.88 4.68 16.48
C ASP A 31 18.13 4.38 15.19
N PRO A 32 18.82 4.31 14.03
CA PRO A 32 18.14 3.86 12.82
C PRO A 32 17.45 2.56 13.20
N CYS A 33 16.11 2.52 13.07
CA CYS A 33 15.36 1.31 13.30
C CYS A 33 16.07 0.23 12.50
N VAL A 34 16.78 -0.66 13.18
CA VAL A 34 17.32 -1.87 12.57
C VAL A 34 16.09 -2.68 12.25
N CYS A 35 15.54 -2.47 11.06
CA CYS A 35 14.47 -3.31 10.57
C CYS A 35 15.00 -4.74 10.61
N PRO A 36 14.31 -5.67 11.28
CA PRO A 36 14.69 -7.06 11.23
C PRO A 36 14.83 -7.45 9.77
N GLN A 37 15.86 -8.22 9.44
CA GLN A 37 16.12 -8.64 8.06
C GLN A 37 14.88 -9.35 7.54
N GLU A 38 14.21 -8.74 6.58
CA GLU A 38 13.01 -9.30 5.96
C GLU A 38 13.40 -10.53 5.13
N ASN A 39 12.74 -11.64 5.39
CA ASN A 39 12.86 -12.81 4.54
C ASN A 39 12.06 -12.58 3.26
N GLN A 40 12.72 -12.60 2.11
CA GLN A 40 12.04 -12.55 0.83
C GLN A 40 11.48 -13.92 0.47
N ILE A 41 10.17 -14.00 0.31
CA ILE A 41 9.47 -15.17 -0.21
C ILE A 41 8.99 -14.84 -1.62
N ARG A 42 9.34 -15.67 -2.60
CA ARG A 42 8.83 -15.58 -3.97
C ARG A 42 7.77 -16.64 -4.17
N LEU A 43 6.55 -16.20 -4.39
CA LEU A 43 5.40 -17.07 -4.63
C LEU A 43 4.96 -16.90 -6.09
N HIS A 44 4.69 -18.03 -6.76
CA HIS A 44 4.07 -18.06 -8.08
C HIS A 44 2.89 -19.02 -8.00
N MET A 45 1.67 -18.46 -8.13
CA MET A 45 0.43 -19.20 -8.05
C MET A 45 -0.53 -18.72 -9.13
N TYR A 46 -1.47 -19.56 -9.51
CA TYR A 46 -2.52 -19.24 -10.46
C TYR A 46 -3.81 -18.97 -9.71
N LEU A 47 -4.37 -17.78 -9.93
CA LEU A 47 -5.62 -17.35 -9.32
C LEU A 47 -6.78 -17.75 -10.24
N HIS A 48 -7.82 -18.36 -9.65
CA HIS A 48 -9.02 -18.80 -10.37
C HIS A 48 -10.24 -18.03 -9.90
N GLN A 49 -10.78 -17.25 -10.84
CA GLN A 49 -11.93 -16.39 -10.65
C GLN A 49 -13.16 -16.98 -11.36
N PHE A 50 -14.24 -17.21 -10.61
CA PHE A 50 -15.54 -17.68 -11.10
C PHE A 50 -16.63 -16.73 -10.64
N PRO A 51 -16.93 -15.66 -11.42
CA PRO A 51 -17.98 -14.72 -11.07
C PRO A 51 -19.37 -15.38 -11.08
N ALA A 52 -20.29 -14.88 -10.25
CA ALA A 52 -21.66 -15.35 -10.16
C ALA A 52 -22.49 -14.94 -11.39
N TRP A 53 -22.20 -15.53 -12.55
CA TRP A 53 -23.00 -15.40 -13.75
C TRP A 53 -24.02 -16.54 -13.87
N PRO A 54 -25.11 -16.36 -14.65
CA PRO A 54 -25.96 -17.46 -15.01
C PRO A 54 -25.11 -18.62 -15.61
N ASN A 55 -25.31 -19.83 -15.09
CA ASN A 55 -24.62 -21.06 -15.49
C ASN A 55 -23.20 -21.29 -14.93
N VAL A 56 -22.71 -20.48 -14.01
CA VAL A 56 -21.48 -20.80 -13.28
C VAL A 56 -21.84 -21.63 -12.04
N SER A 57 -21.29 -22.84 -11.97
CA SER A 57 -21.40 -23.69 -10.80
C SER A 57 -20.35 -23.24 -9.76
N ASN A 58 -20.79 -23.06 -8.50
CA ASN A 58 -19.90 -22.68 -7.39
C ASN A 58 -19.10 -21.38 -7.65
N PRO A 59 -19.77 -20.24 -7.81
CA PRO A 59 -19.08 -18.98 -7.96
C PRO A 59 -18.25 -18.65 -6.71
N ASN A 60 -17.09 -18.08 -6.90
CA ASN A 60 -16.20 -17.60 -5.82
C ASN A 60 -16.04 -16.07 -5.83
N GLU A 61 -16.93 -15.39 -6.54
CA GLU A 61 -17.06 -13.95 -6.61
C GLU A 61 -18.52 -13.57 -6.80
N VAL A 62 -18.99 -12.62 -5.99
CA VAL A 62 -20.37 -12.13 -6.03
C VAL A 62 -20.43 -10.61 -5.99
N GLY A 63 -21.37 -10.03 -6.72
CA GLY A 63 -21.65 -8.60 -6.66
C GLY A 63 -22.26 -8.24 -5.29
N ALA A 64 -21.59 -7.36 -4.56
CA ALA A 64 -22.05 -6.84 -3.27
C ALA A 64 -22.79 -5.51 -3.43
N ILE A 65 -22.33 -4.66 -4.33
CA ILE A 65 -22.94 -3.38 -4.66
C ILE A 65 -23.01 -3.25 -6.18
N ALA A 66 -24.21 -2.99 -6.70
CA ALA A 66 -24.39 -2.63 -8.11
C ALA A 66 -24.53 -1.11 -8.23
N SER A 67 -23.84 -0.53 -9.21
CA SER A 67 -23.92 0.89 -9.48
C SER A 67 -24.56 1.16 -10.83
N SER A 68 -25.44 2.16 -10.89
CA SER A 68 -26.00 2.71 -12.13
C SER A 68 -25.19 3.85 -12.72
N GLN A 69 -24.06 4.20 -12.09
CA GLN A 69 -23.19 5.27 -12.58
C GLN A 69 -22.47 4.85 -13.87
N PRO A 70 -22.09 5.81 -14.72
CA PRO A 70 -21.32 5.55 -15.94
C PRO A 70 -20.11 4.66 -15.62
N ILE A 71 -19.78 3.74 -16.51
CA ILE A 71 -18.68 2.76 -16.40
C ILE A 71 -18.69 1.91 -15.13
N GLY A 72 -19.82 1.87 -14.39
CA GLY A 72 -19.97 1.09 -13.16
C GLY A 72 -19.23 1.67 -11.95
N PHE A 73 -18.92 2.96 -11.92
CA PHE A 73 -18.30 3.61 -10.76
C PHE A 73 -19.06 3.31 -9.46
N GLY A 74 -18.37 2.79 -8.45
CA GLY A 74 -18.94 2.38 -7.18
C GLY A 74 -19.46 0.93 -7.13
N THR A 75 -19.40 0.17 -8.23
CA THR A 75 -19.69 -1.27 -8.20
C THR A 75 -18.65 -1.99 -7.36
N MET A 76 -19.09 -2.88 -6.48
CA MET A 76 -18.22 -3.68 -5.61
C MET A 76 -18.55 -5.16 -5.72
N TYR A 77 -17.51 -5.98 -5.73
CA TYR A 77 -17.57 -7.43 -5.70
C TYR A 77 -16.80 -7.94 -4.49
N VAL A 78 -17.32 -8.99 -3.87
CA VAL A 78 -16.63 -9.75 -2.81
C VAL A 78 -16.17 -11.07 -3.40
N HIS A 79 -14.99 -11.51 -3.06
CA HIS A 79 -14.40 -12.71 -3.61
C HIS A 79 -13.70 -13.59 -2.56
N ASP A 80 -13.66 -14.87 -2.87
CA ASP A 80 -12.89 -15.89 -2.19
C ASP A 80 -12.24 -16.78 -3.27
N TRP A 81 -11.33 -16.17 -4.02
CA TRP A 81 -10.65 -16.82 -5.13
C TRP A 81 -9.67 -17.87 -4.61
N PHE A 82 -9.63 -19.02 -5.25
CA PHE A 82 -8.65 -20.03 -4.88
C PHE A 82 -7.41 -19.97 -5.78
N LEU A 83 -6.28 -20.39 -5.20
CA LEU A 83 -4.99 -20.37 -5.82
C LEU A 83 -4.43 -21.79 -5.88
N THR A 84 -3.84 -22.13 -7.04
CA THR A 84 -3.20 -23.42 -7.32
C THR A 84 -1.75 -23.22 -7.77
N ILE A 85 -0.93 -24.27 -7.73
CA ILE A 85 0.46 -24.21 -8.19
C ILE A 85 0.52 -24.17 -9.72
N GLY A 86 -0.37 -24.88 -10.41
CA GLY A 86 -0.44 -24.91 -11.87
C GLY A 86 -1.69 -24.22 -12.41
N PRO A 87 -1.81 -24.07 -13.74
CA PRO A 87 -2.86 -23.29 -14.38
C PRO A 87 -4.23 -23.98 -14.41
N ASN A 88 -4.32 -25.26 -14.05
CA ASN A 88 -5.58 -26.01 -14.07
C ASN A 88 -6.36 -25.75 -12.77
N PRO A 89 -7.62 -25.26 -12.85
CA PRO A 89 -8.44 -25.00 -11.67
C PRO A 89 -8.83 -26.25 -10.86
N ASN A 90 -8.64 -27.43 -11.41
CA ASN A 90 -8.92 -28.71 -10.72
C ASN A 90 -7.71 -29.24 -9.93
N GLU A 91 -6.59 -28.50 -9.92
CA GLU A 91 -5.45 -28.86 -9.10
C GLU A 91 -5.71 -28.57 -7.61
N THR A 92 -4.80 -29.08 -6.77
CA THR A 92 -4.88 -28.84 -5.33
C THR A 92 -4.83 -27.35 -5.02
N ILE A 93 -5.82 -26.87 -4.28
CA ILE A 93 -5.86 -25.49 -3.78
C ILE A 93 -4.80 -25.35 -2.69
N VAL A 94 -3.86 -24.43 -2.86
CA VAL A 94 -2.77 -24.16 -1.91
C VAL A 94 -3.00 -22.91 -1.06
N ALA A 95 -3.85 -21.99 -1.55
CA ALA A 95 -4.20 -20.80 -0.84
C ALA A 95 -5.55 -20.24 -1.34
N ARG A 96 -6.09 -19.26 -0.60
CA ARG A 96 -7.28 -18.50 -0.97
C ARG A 96 -7.00 -17.01 -0.86
N ALA A 97 -7.39 -16.23 -1.87
CA ALA A 97 -7.38 -14.78 -1.85
C ALA A 97 -8.78 -14.29 -1.51
N GLN A 98 -8.94 -13.79 -0.29
CA GLN A 98 -10.23 -13.36 0.26
C GLN A 98 -10.26 -11.86 0.39
N GLY A 99 -11.31 -11.22 -0.15
CA GLY A 99 -11.40 -9.77 -0.10
C GLY A 99 -12.50 -9.21 -0.99
N PHE A 100 -12.23 -8.01 -1.48
CA PHE A 100 -13.15 -7.32 -2.38
C PHE A 100 -12.40 -6.49 -3.41
N HIS A 101 -13.06 -6.16 -4.51
CA HIS A 101 -12.63 -5.15 -5.44
C HIS A 101 -13.78 -4.22 -5.81
N LEU A 102 -13.45 -2.98 -6.11
CA LEU A 102 -14.43 -1.97 -6.46
C LEU A 102 -13.99 -1.15 -7.68
N GLN A 103 -14.94 -0.72 -8.48
CA GLN A 103 -14.73 0.20 -9.58
C GLN A 103 -14.61 1.62 -9.02
N ALA A 104 -13.38 2.14 -8.95
CA ALA A 104 -13.05 3.42 -8.33
C ALA A 104 -12.92 4.59 -9.31
N GLY A 105 -12.86 4.33 -10.62
CA GLY A 105 -12.74 5.38 -11.63
C GLY A 105 -14.10 5.94 -12.06
N GLN A 106 -14.23 7.25 -12.12
CA GLN A 106 -15.45 7.93 -12.63
C GLN A 106 -15.44 8.14 -14.15
N THR A 107 -14.26 8.27 -14.75
CA THR A 107 -14.10 8.59 -16.17
C THR A 107 -13.41 7.51 -16.97
N ALA A 108 -12.75 6.59 -16.29
CA ALA A 108 -12.11 5.43 -16.88
C ALA A 108 -12.23 4.24 -15.93
N THR A 109 -12.19 3.01 -16.48
CA THR A 109 -12.21 1.78 -15.66
C THR A 109 -10.95 1.70 -14.82
N SER A 110 -11.12 1.73 -13.51
CA SER A 110 -10.05 1.62 -12.52
C SER A 110 -10.53 0.79 -11.36
N TRP A 111 -9.90 -0.35 -11.13
CA TRP A 111 -10.25 -1.27 -10.04
C TRP A 111 -9.32 -1.11 -8.85
N TYR A 112 -9.90 -0.96 -7.68
CA TYR A 112 -9.21 -1.07 -6.40
C TYR A 112 -9.49 -2.45 -5.81
N THR A 113 -8.45 -3.17 -5.43
CA THR A 113 -8.55 -4.50 -4.81
C THR A 113 -7.88 -4.51 -3.44
N SER A 114 -8.59 -5.01 -2.46
CA SER A 114 -8.06 -5.29 -1.12
C SER A 114 -8.32 -6.74 -0.77
N GLN A 115 -7.27 -7.50 -0.43
CA GLN A 115 -7.39 -8.91 -0.13
C GLN A 115 -6.29 -9.39 0.81
N ILE A 116 -6.59 -10.48 1.51
CA ILE A 116 -5.63 -11.29 2.27
C ILE A 116 -5.41 -12.61 1.53
N ILE A 117 -4.23 -13.18 1.67
CA ILE A 117 -3.94 -14.53 1.16
C ILE A 117 -3.85 -15.47 2.37
N VAL A 118 -4.72 -16.46 2.38
CA VAL A 118 -4.78 -17.50 3.42
C VAL A 118 -4.26 -18.79 2.82
N PHE A 119 -3.11 -19.25 3.29
CA PHE A 119 -2.54 -20.52 2.87
C PHE A 119 -3.32 -21.66 3.53
N GLN A 120 -3.53 -22.73 2.76
CA GLN A 120 -4.08 -23.95 3.32
C GLN A 120 -2.96 -24.69 4.04
N ASP A 121 -3.23 -25.07 5.28
CA ASP A 121 -2.34 -25.91 6.08
C ASP A 121 -2.64 -27.37 5.76
N ASP A 122 -1.69 -28.07 5.16
CA ASP A 122 -1.79 -29.50 4.84
C ASP A 122 -1.69 -30.41 6.10
N SER A 123 -1.74 -29.82 7.29
CA SER A 123 -1.62 -30.56 8.58
C SER A 123 -2.93 -31.16 9.08
N ARG A 124 -3.80 -31.68 8.17
CA ARG A 124 -4.99 -32.46 8.55
C ARG A 124 -4.98 -33.85 7.92
#